data_2b175b4ea98e41e7708e71d406f2bfdb
#
_entry.id   2b175b4ea98e41e7708e71d406f2bfdb
#
_cell.length_a   1.000
_cell.length_b   1.000
_cell.length_c   1.000
_cell.angle_alpha   90.00
_cell.angle_beta   90.00
_cell.angle_gamma   90.00
#
_symmetry.space_group_name_H-M   'P 1'
#
loop_
_entity.id
_entity.type
_entity.pdbx_description
1 polymer ?
#
loop_
_entity_poly.entity_id
_entity_poly.type
_entity_poly.pdbx_seq_one_letter_code
_entity_poly.pdbx_strand_id
1 'polypeptide(L)'
;GGIYALASIGLTLIFGVMKIVNFAHGEFFMISMYLTFWLFHYLHMDPYLSTLILVPVIFLIGIITYYLFIKPTLGSSALCQIFITVGLSTIIQNAVLLFWSADFRSISLNYATDSIIFGPFPSLPLGEIMINPARLIAFVLAIFLSIGVYFFLKFSYTGKIIRATSQDRSAALLMGINIDKIYKLTFAIGIVLV
;
A
#
# COMPACT_ATOMS: atom_id res chain seq x y z
N GLY A 1 3.36 2.02 13.88
CA GLY A 1 4.56 1.37 13.35
C GLY A 1 4.24 0.44 12.19
N GLY A 2 3.43 -0.64 12.39
CA GLY A 2 3.20 -1.69 11.40
C GLY A 2 2.64 -1.21 10.05
N ILE A 3 1.65 -0.33 10.07
CA ILE A 3 1.04 0.24 8.85
C ILE A 3 2.09 0.99 8.01
N TYR A 4 2.91 1.83 8.64
CA TYR A 4 3.99 2.53 7.94
C TYR A 4 5.07 1.58 7.40
N ALA A 5 5.30 0.44 8.07
CA ALA A 5 6.21 -0.57 7.57
C ALA A 5 5.68 -1.19 6.27
N LEU A 6 4.39 -1.54 6.18
CA LEU A 6 3.77 -2.04 4.94
C LEU A 6 3.85 -1.03 3.80
N ALA A 7 3.47 0.22 4.06
CA ALA A 7 3.57 1.29 3.07
C ALA A 7 5.01 1.47 2.57
N SER A 8 6.00 1.41 3.47
CA SER A 8 7.41 1.47 3.12
C SER A 8 7.88 0.28 2.28
N ILE A 9 7.39 -0.93 2.57
CA ILE A 9 7.67 -2.13 1.75
C ILE A 9 7.12 -1.93 0.34
N GLY A 10 5.88 -1.42 0.19
CA GLY A 10 5.30 -1.13 -1.10
C GLY A 10 6.11 -0.12 -1.92
N LEU A 11 6.50 0.99 -1.29
CA LEU A 11 7.33 2.03 -1.93
C LEU A 11 8.72 1.49 -2.30
N THR A 12 9.35 0.73 -1.40
CA THR A 12 10.65 0.11 -1.64
C THR A 12 10.61 -0.90 -2.79
N LEU A 13 9.50 -1.66 -2.91
CA LEU A 13 9.31 -2.59 -4.01
C LEU A 13 9.23 -1.86 -5.36
N ILE A 14 8.44 -0.78 -5.45
CA ILE A 14 8.34 0.04 -6.66
C ILE A 14 9.71 0.62 -7.02
N PHE A 15 10.36 1.31 -6.08
CA PHE A 15 11.64 1.94 -6.31
C PHE A 15 12.75 0.93 -6.64
N GLY A 16 12.79 -0.19 -5.92
CA GLY A 16 13.82 -1.22 -6.12
C GLY A 16 13.81 -1.82 -7.52
N VAL A 17 12.63 -1.98 -8.12
CA VAL A 17 12.47 -2.64 -9.43
C VAL A 17 12.47 -1.65 -10.59
N MET A 18 11.77 -0.52 -10.42
CA MET A 18 11.55 0.45 -11.51
C MET A 18 12.49 1.65 -11.45
N LYS A 19 13.16 1.87 -10.30
CA LYS A 19 13.98 3.06 -10.01
C LYS A 19 13.20 4.38 -10.09
N ILE A 20 11.90 4.33 -9.87
CA ILE A 20 10.99 5.48 -9.88
C ILE A 20 10.53 5.75 -8.45
N VAL A 21 10.64 6.99 -7.98
CA VAL A 21 10.04 7.45 -6.73
C VAL A 21 8.60 7.86 -6.99
N ASN A 22 7.65 7.16 -6.40
CA ASN A 22 6.23 7.46 -6.55
C ASN A 22 5.76 8.40 -5.42
N PHE A 23 5.71 9.69 -5.68
CA PHE A 23 5.24 10.69 -4.71
C PHE A 23 3.72 10.60 -4.46
N ALA A 24 2.95 10.01 -5.38
CA ALA A 24 1.53 9.76 -5.19
C ALA A 24 1.23 8.54 -4.27
N HIS A 25 2.24 7.90 -3.69
CA HIS A 25 2.06 6.69 -2.90
C HIS A 25 1.14 6.90 -1.69
N GLY A 26 1.27 8.04 -1.01
CA GLY A 26 0.41 8.42 0.10
C GLY A 26 -1.06 8.66 -0.30
N GLU A 27 -1.29 9.10 -1.54
CA GLU A 27 -2.65 9.37 -2.03
C GLU A 27 -3.44 8.08 -2.27
N PHE A 28 -2.77 6.99 -2.63
CA PHE A 28 -3.41 5.68 -2.72
C PHE A 28 -3.82 5.16 -1.34
N PHE A 29 -3.05 5.47 -0.30
CA PHE A 29 -3.45 5.23 1.09
C PHE A 29 -4.73 6.00 1.43
N MET A 30 -4.78 7.28 1.09
CA MET A 30 -5.97 8.11 1.27
C MET A 30 -7.19 7.54 0.52
N ILE A 31 -7.04 7.15 -0.75
CA ILE A 31 -8.14 6.51 -1.52
C ILE A 31 -8.63 5.24 -0.81
N SER A 32 -7.71 4.39 -0.34
CA SER A 32 -8.06 3.16 0.38
C SER A 32 -8.85 3.45 1.65
N MET A 33 -8.48 4.49 2.40
CA MET A 33 -9.21 4.94 3.60
C MET A 33 -10.63 5.39 3.26
N TYR A 34 -10.81 6.22 2.22
CA TYR A 34 -12.13 6.67 1.78
C TYR A 34 -13.00 5.51 1.30
N LEU A 35 -12.46 4.60 0.51
CA LEU A 35 -13.19 3.42 0.04
C LEU A 35 -13.60 2.51 1.21
N THR A 36 -12.74 2.31 2.21
CA THR A 36 -13.07 1.58 3.43
C THR A 36 -14.23 2.24 4.16
N PHE A 37 -14.18 3.57 4.33
CA PHE A 37 -15.25 4.33 4.97
C PHE A 37 -16.58 4.14 4.25
N TRP A 38 -16.61 4.23 2.92
CA TRP A 38 -17.84 4.08 2.14
C TRP A 38 -18.37 2.65 2.14
N LEU A 39 -17.51 1.62 2.11
CA LEU A 39 -17.93 0.23 2.28
C LEU A 39 -18.55 0.00 3.66
N PHE A 40 -17.99 0.59 4.70
CA PHE A 40 -18.57 0.54 6.04
C PHE A 40 -19.92 1.28 6.09
N HIS A 41 -20.01 2.47 5.51
CA HIS A 41 -21.21 3.30 5.58
C HIS A 41 -22.39 2.72 4.79
N TYR A 42 -22.16 2.18 3.58
CA TYR A 42 -23.24 1.65 2.73
C TYR A 42 -23.55 0.18 2.96
N LEU A 43 -22.54 -0.64 3.17
CA LEU A 43 -22.67 -2.10 3.25
C LEU A 43 -22.61 -2.60 4.70
N HIS A 44 -22.35 -1.72 5.67
CA HIS A 44 -22.13 -2.08 7.08
C HIS A 44 -21.08 -3.18 7.26
N MET A 45 -20.13 -3.26 6.34
CA MET A 45 -19.05 -4.25 6.39
C MET A 45 -17.96 -3.80 7.35
N ASP A 46 -17.49 -4.74 8.16
CA ASP A 46 -16.31 -4.51 9.01
C ASP A 46 -15.11 -4.07 8.16
N PRO A 47 -14.33 -3.05 8.58
CA PRO A 47 -13.17 -2.56 7.84
C PRO A 47 -12.15 -3.64 7.49
N TYR A 48 -11.97 -4.65 8.34
CA TYR A 48 -11.06 -5.75 8.03
C TYR A 48 -11.59 -6.67 6.92
N LEU A 49 -12.91 -6.93 6.89
CA LEU A 49 -13.54 -7.67 5.79
C LEU A 49 -13.55 -6.86 4.49
N SER A 50 -13.68 -5.55 4.57
CA SER A 50 -13.60 -4.65 3.41
C SER A 50 -12.27 -4.78 2.66
N THR A 51 -11.19 -5.16 3.34
CA THR A 51 -9.87 -5.39 2.72
C THR A 51 -9.93 -6.43 1.60
N LEU A 52 -10.76 -7.47 1.71
CA LEU A 52 -10.92 -8.49 0.66
C LEU A 52 -11.45 -7.90 -0.66
N ILE A 53 -12.31 -6.89 -0.57
CA ILE A 53 -12.85 -6.18 -1.74
C ILE A 53 -11.87 -5.11 -2.22
N LEU A 54 -11.22 -4.42 -1.27
CA LEU A 54 -10.33 -3.31 -1.59
C LEU A 54 -9.04 -3.77 -2.28
N VAL A 55 -8.47 -4.91 -1.89
CA VAL A 55 -7.25 -5.44 -2.51
C VAL A 55 -7.39 -5.55 -4.04
N PRO A 56 -8.40 -6.20 -4.63
CA PRO A 56 -8.56 -6.25 -6.08
C PRO A 56 -8.89 -4.88 -6.71
N VAL A 57 -9.65 -4.03 -6.01
CA VAL A 57 -9.99 -2.68 -6.50
C VAL A 57 -8.74 -1.80 -6.57
N ILE A 58 -7.96 -1.73 -5.51
CA ILE A 58 -6.71 -0.96 -5.46
C ILE A 58 -5.67 -1.53 -6.42
N PHE A 59 -5.62 -2.85 -6.59
CA PHE A 59 -4.77 -3.49 -7.59
C PHE A 59 -5.13 -3.04 -9.02
N LEU A 60 -6.42 -2.96 -9.33
CA LEU A 60 -6.91 -2.47 -10.61
C LEU A 60 -6.59 -0.99 -10.82
N ILE A 61 -6.81 -0.16 -9.80
CA ILE A 61 -6.42 1.27 -9.81
C ILE A 61 -4.91 1.40 -10.06
N GLY A 62 -4.09 0.57 -9.42
CA GLY A 62 -2.65 0.53 -9.64
C GLY A 62 -2.28 0.20 -11.08
N ILE A 63 -2.95 -0.78 -11.70
CA ILE A 63 -2.74 -1.12 -13.11
C ILE A 63 -3.12 0.05 -14.02
N ILE A 64 -4.27 0.68 -13.80
CA ILE A 64 -4.73 1.83 -14.58
C ILE A 64 -3.74 2.99 -14.46
N THR A 65 -3.34 3.32 -13.24
CA THR A 65 -2.35 4.37 -12.97
C THR A 65 -1.01 4.06 -13.65
N TYR A 66 -0.56 2.81 -13.61
CA TYR A 66 0.64 2.40 -14.31
C TYR A 66 0.55 2.71 -15.82
N TYR A 67 -0.52 2.32 -16.49
CA TYR A 67 -0.67 2.54 -17.93
C TYR A 67 -0.79 4.01 -18.30
N LEU A 68 -1.54 4.79 -17.53
CA LEU A 68 -1.83 6.19 -17.85
C LEU A 68 -0.66 7.13 -17.53
N PHE A 69 0.01 6.91 -16.41
CA PHE A 69 0.98 7.87 -15.87
C PHE A 69 2.42 7.33 -15.83
N ILE A 70 2.62 6.08 -15.39
CA ILE A 70 3.96 5.57 -15.14
C ILE A 70 4.61 5.06 -16.42
N LYS A 71 3.90 4.25 -17.20
CA LYS A 71 4.44 3.65 -18.42
C LYS A 71 4.97 4.69 -19.43
N PRO A 72 4.28 5.81 -19.71
CA PRO A 72 4.78 6.85 -20.62
C PRO A 72 6.09 7.51 -20.14
N THR A 73 6.37 7.45 -18.84
CA THR A 73 7.57 8.07 -18.25
C THR A 73 8.76 7.14 -18.16
N LEU A 74 8.57 5.86 -18.49
CA LEU A 74 9.66 4.90 -18.50
C LEU A 74 10.68 5.30 -19.58
N GLY A 75 11.92 5.57 -19.14
CA GLY A 75 12.99 6.05 -20.02
C GLY A 75 13.17 7.56 -20.04
N SER A 76 12.28 8.35 -19.43
CA SER A 76 12.46 9.79 -19.22
C SER A 76 13.44 10.07 -18.07
N SER A 77 13.88 11.32 -17.96
CA SER A 77 14.74 11.75 -16.86
C SER A 77 14.06 11.57 -15.51
N ALA A 78 14.85 11.37 -14.44
CA ALA A 78 14.33 11.20 -13.08
C ALA A 78 13.47 12.42 -12.65
N LEU A 79 13.83 13.63 -13.07
CA LEU A 79 13.04 14.83 -12.79
C LEU A 79 11.65 14.78 -13.43
N CYS A 80 11.56 14.31 -14.68
CA CYS A 80 10.27 14.17 -15.37
C CYS A 80 9.37 13.16 -14.61
N GLN A 81 9.92 12.06 -14.16
CA GLN A 81 9.19 11.06 -13.39
C GLN A 81 8.67 11.62 -12.05
N ILE A 82 9.50 12.41 -11.35
CA ILE A 82 9.11 13.09 -10.12
C ILE A 82 7.94 14.05 -10.38
N PHE A 83 8.05 14.93 -11.37
CA PHE A 83 6.99 15.90 -11.68
C PHE A 83 5.67 15.22 -12.04
N ILE A 84 5.70 14.13 -12.78
CA ILE A 84 4.48 13.38 -13.13
C ILE A 84 3.85 12.73 -11.90
N THR A 85 4.64 12.15 -11.01
CA THR A 85 4.09 11.53 -9.79
C THR A 85 3.59 12.57 -8.78
N VAL A 86 4.21 13.74 -8.69
CA VAL A 86 3.72 14.90 -7.92
C VAL A 86 2.44 15.46 -8.54
N GLY A 87 2.39 15.62 -9.87
CA GLY A 87 1.17 16.02 -10.57
C GLY A 87 0.02 15.04 -10.33
N LEU A 88 0.31 13.73 -10.38
CA LEU A 88 -0.66 12.69 -10.05
C LEU A 88 -1.16 12.81 -8.62
N SER A 89 -0.26 13.05 -7.64
CA SER A 89 -0.64 13.30 -6.25
C SER A 89 -1.62 14.47 -6.15
N THR A 90 -1.32 15.59 -6.80
CA THR A 90 -2.19 16.78 -6.82
C THR A 90 -3.55 16.50 -7.47
N ILE A 91 -3.58 15.74 -8.56
CA ILE A 91 -4.83 15.33 -9.22
C ILE A 91 -5.69 14.49 -8.27
N ILE A 92 -5.12 13.49 -7.62
CA ILE A 92 -5.84 12.61 -6.69
C ILE A 92 -6.39 13.42 -5.50
N GLN A 93 -5.58 14.30 -4.89
CA GLN A 93 -6.01 15.15 -3.78
C GLN A 93 -7.20 16.01 -4.15
N ASN A 94 -7.13 16.72 -5.28
CA ASN A 94 -8.23 17.58 -5.73
C ASN A 94 -9.45 16.78 -6.16
N ALA A 95 -9.28 15.60 -6.76
CA ALA A 95 -10.39 14.72 -7.09
C ALA A 95 -11.12 14.24 -5.82
N VAL A 96 -10.37 13.84 -4.79
CA VAL A 96 -10.96 13.43 -3.50
C VAL A 96 -11.72 14.59 -2.85
N LEU A 97 -11.18 15.81 -2.88
CA LEU A 97 -11.87 16.99 -2.35
C LEU A 97 -13.17 17.31 -3.12
N LEU A 98 -13.18 17.13 -4.43
CA LEU A 98 -14.36 17.35 -5.27
C LEU A 98 -15.46 16.30 -5.01
N PHE A 99 -15.11 15.03 -4.85
CA PHE A 99 -16.09 13.96 -4.69
C PHE A 99 -16.54 13.75 -3.26
N TRP A 100 -15.67 14.01 -2.27
CA TRP A 100 -15.93 13.63 -0.87
C TRP A 100 -15.83 14.79 0.13
N SER A 101 -15.52 16.00 -0.31
CA SER A 101 -15.29 17.19 0.53
C SER A 101 -14.12 17.02 1.53
N ALA A 102 -13.80 18.10 2.24
CA ALA A 102 -12.72 18.12 3.23
C ALA A 102 -13.15 17.71 4.64
N ASP A 103 -14.36 17.17 4.80
CA ASP A 103 -14.93 16.85 6.11
C ASP A 103 -14.20 15.67 6.75
N PHE A 104 -13.91 15.81 8.04
CA PHE A 104 -13.31 14.75 8.82
C PHE A 104 -14.29 13.57 8.98
N ARG A 105 -13.88 12.39 8.57
CA ARG A 105 -14.67 11.17 8.63
C ARG A 105 -13.99 10.15 9.51
N SER A 106 -14.74 9.51 10.39
CA SER A 106 -14.24 8.46 11.27
C SER A 106 -15.21 7.29 11.30
N ILE A 107 -14.65 6.10 11.47
CA ILE A 107 -15.41 4.87 11.68
C ILE A 107 -15.39 4.59 13.17
N SER A 108 -16.56 4.59 13.81
CA SER A 108 -16.72 4.19 15.20
C SER A 108 -17.11 2.72 15.29
N LEU A 109 -16.25 1.92 15.87
CA LEU A 109 -16.47 0.50 16.10
C LEU A 109 -16.41 0.23 17.61
N ASN A 110 -17.30 -0.59 18.12
CA ASN A 110 -17.37 -0.90 19.56
C ASN A 110 -16.03 -1.45 20.07
N TYR A 111 -15.40 -2.36 19.32
CA TYR A 111 -14.10 -2.92 19.70
C TYR A 111 -12.91 -1.97 19.50
N ALA A 112 -13.10 -0.84 18.81
CA ALA A 112 -12.05 0.17 18.66
C ALA A 112 -12.02 1.17 19.83
N THR A 113 -13.10 1.23 20.63
CA THR A 113 -13.19 2.08 21.83
C THR A 113 -12.76 1.33 23.09
N ASP A 114 -12.90 0.01 23.08
CA ASP A 114 -12.49 -0.81 24.21
C ASP A 114 -10.95 -0.86 24.31
N SER A 115 -10.43 -0.72 25.51
CA SER A 115 -8.98 -0.88 25.77
C SER A 115 -8.77 -2.15 26.60
N ILE A 116 -7.88 -3.01 26.12
CA ILE A 116 -7.41 -4.15 26.89
C ILE A 116 -6.36 -3.64 27.85
N ILE A 117 -6.66 -3.73 29.14
CA ILE A 117 -5.75 -3.31 30.21
C ILE A 117 -4.88 -4.50 30.59
N PHE A 118 -3.59 -4.40 30.30
CA PHE A 118 -2.58 -5.34 30.79
C PHE A 118 -1.90 -4.71 32.02
N GLY A 119 -2.13 -5.30 33.20
CA GLY A 119 -1.45 -4.89 34.43
C GLY A 119 -2.12 -5.42 35.69
N PRO A 120 -1.54 -5.23 36.86
CA PRO A 120 -0.24 -4.59 37.11
C PRO A 120 0.92 -5.60 36.99
N PHE A 121 1.99 -5.20 36.29
CA PHE A 121 3.26 -5.95 36.33
C PHE A 121 4.04 -5.56 37.59
N PRO A 122 4.13 -6.43 38.63
CA PRO A 122 4.74 -6.06 39.91
C PRO A 122 6.24 -5.75 39.83
N SER A 123 6.87 -6.11 38.71
CA SER A 123 8.32 -5.99 38.50
C SER A 123 8.76 -4.82 37.61
N LEU A 124 7.82 -4.06 37.02
CA LEU A 124 8.14 -2.91 36.17
C LEU A 124 7.41 -1.65 36.69
N PRO A 125 8.09 -0.49 36.82
CA PRO A 125 7.47 0.77 37.22
C PRO A 125 6.57 1.38 36.09
N LEU A 126 6.17 0.57 35.14
CA LEU A 126 5.26 0.92 34.07
C LEU A 126 3.86 0.58 34.57
N GLY A 127 3.03 1.60 34.84
CA GLY A 127 1.63 1.45 35.22
C GLY A 127 0.84 0.54 34.26
N GLU A 128 -0.47 0.60 34.30
CA GLU A 128 -1.36 -0.17 33.42
C GLU A 128 -1.07 0.16 31.94
N ILE A 129 -0.79 -0.87 31.13
CA ILE A 129 -0.58 -0.73 29.70
C ILE A 129 -1.94 -0.89 29.02
N MET A 130 -2.48 0.20 28.47
CA MET A 130 -3.72 0.17 27.71
C MET A 130 -3.41 -0.07 26.23
N ILE A 131 -3.85 -1.19 25.70
CA ILE A 131 -3.70 -1.54 24.27
C ILE A 131 -5.07 -1.50 23.62
N ASN A 132 -5.19 -0.71 22.54
CA ASN A 132 -6.37 -0.69 21.72
C ASN A 132 -6.41 -1.94 20.82
N PRO A 133 -7.48 -2.79 20.88
CA PRO A 133 -7.57 -4.03 20.14
C PRO A 133 -7.46 -3.85 18.63
N ALA A 134 -8.08 -2.81 18.07
CA ALA A 134 -8.02 -2.52 16.65
C ALA A 134 -6.58 -2.26 16.17
N ARG A 135 -5.78 -1.52 16.97
CA ARG A 135 -4.37 -1.28 16.65
C ARG A 135 -3.52 -2.54 16.75
N LEU A 136 -3.86 -3.44 17.69
CA LEU A 136 -3.18 -4.72 17.83
C LEU A 136 -3.46 -5.61 16.62
N ILE A 137 -4.72 -5.73 16.19
CA ILE A 137 -5.12 -6.50 15.01
C ILE A 137 -4.40 -5.94 13.76
N ALA A 138 -4.42 -4.62 13.57
CA ALA A 138 -3.73 -3.99 12.44
C ALA A 138 -2.21 -4.28 12.46
N PHE A 139 -1.58 -4.28 13.62
CA PHE A 139 -0.16 -4.61 13.77
C PHE A 139 0.15 -6.06 13.42
N VAL A 140 -0.66 -7.00 13.91
CA VAL A 140 -0.51 -8.44 13.61
C VAL A 140 -0.72 -8.70 12.12
N LEU A 141 -1.75 -8.11 11.51
CA LEU A 141 -1.99 -8.20 10.08
C LEU A 141 -0.83 -7.61 9.25
N ALA A 142 -0.27 -6.49 9.68
CA ALA A 142 0.88 -5.88 9.01
C ALA A 142 2.11 -6.81 9.03
N ILE A 143 2.39 -7.47 10.15
CA ILE A 143 3.47 -8.46 10.24
C ILE A 143 3.18 -9.64 9.32
N PHE A 144 1.96 -10.18 9.36
CA PHE A 144 1.58 -11.33 8.54
C PHE A 144 1.70 -11.03 7.05
N LEU A 145 1.21 -9.87 6.61
CA LEU A 145 1.33 -9.42 5.22
C LEU A 145 2.79 -9.19 4.82
N SER A 146 3.61 -8.59 5.70
CA SER A 146 5.04 -8.39 5.44
C SER A 146 5.77 -9.72 5.23
N ILE A 147 5.48 -10.70 6.07
CA ILE A 147 6.02 -12.06 5.93
C ILE A 147 5.50 -12.70 4.63
N GLY A 148 4.22 -12.53 4.31
CA GLY A 148 3.62 -13.02 3.07
C GLY A 148 4.31 -12.45 1.82
N VAL A 149 4.56 -11.14 1.79
CA VAL A 149 5.31 -10.48 0.71
C VAL A 149 6.73 -11.02 0.61
N TYR A 150 7.41 -11.20 1.74
CA TYR A 150 8.76 -11.80 1.75
C TYR A 150 8.77 -13.20 1.13
N PHE A 151 7.84 -14.08 1.54
CA PHE A 151 7.73 -15.42 0.98
C PHE A 151 7.34 -15.39 -0.50
N PHE A 152 6.41 -14.52 -0.89
CA PHE A 152 6.05 -14.31 -2.29
C PHE A 152 7.28 -13.93 -3.12
N LEU A 153 8.05 -12.92 -2.72
CA LEU A 153 9.24 -12.48 -3.44
C LEU A 153 10.35 -13.53 -3.47
N LYS A 154 10.48 -14.35 -2.40
CA LYS A 154 11.55 -15.35 -2.29
C LYS A 154 11.25 -16.63 -3.07
N PHE A 155 10.05 -17.15 -2.99
CA PHE A 155 9.73 -18.50 -3.47
C PHE A 155 8.91 -18.50 -4.76
N SER A 156 8.06 -17.47 -5.04
CA SER A 156 7.24 -17.50 -6.24
C SER A 156 8.07 -17.26 -7.50
N TYR A 157 7.61 -17.82 -8.61
CA TYR A 157 8.24 -17.60 -9.94
C TYR A 157 8.23 -16.11 -10.31
N THR A 158 7.10 -15.43 -10.11
CA THR A 158 6.96 -13.98 -10.34
C THR A 158 7.92 -13.18 -9.46
N GLY A 159 8.05 -13.52 -8.19
CA GLY A 159 8.99 -12.88 -7.27
C GLY A 159 10.45 -13.05 -7.70
N LYS A 160 10.82 -14.22 -8.21
CA LYS A 160 12.15 -14.46 -8.78
C LYS A 160 12.43 -13.55 -9.99
N ILE A 161 11.45 -13.41 -10.89
CA ILE A 161 11.55 -12.52 -12.06
C ILE A 161 11.65 -11.05 -11.63
N ILE A 162 10.83 -10.62 -10.67
CA ILE A 162 10.89 -9.26 -10.10
C ILE A 162 12.31 -8.96 -9.58
N ARG A 163 12.90 -9.86 -8.81
CA ARG A 163 14.26 -9.69 -8.27
C ARG A 163 15.32 -9.72 -9.38
N ALA A 164 15.22 -10.63 -10.35
CA ALA A 164 16.12 -10.67 -11.50
C ALA A 164 16.08 -9.34 -12.28
N THR A 165 14.87 -8.83 -12.56
CA THR A 165 14.69 -7.54 -13.25
C THR A 165 15.23 -6.36 -12.45
N SER A 166 15.18 -6.42 -11.12
CA SER A 166 15.72 -5.36 -10.25
C SER A 166 17.25 -5.34 -10.22
N GLN A 167 17.89 -6.49 -10.42
CA GLN A 167 19.35 -6.62 -10.47
C GLN A 167 19.93 -6.16 -11.81
N ASP A 168 19.40 -6.71 -12.91
CA ASP A 168 19.84 -6.34 -14.26
C ASP A 168 18.64 -6.43 -15.23
N ARG A 169 18.17 -5.25 -15.63
CA ARG A 169 17.09 -5.10 -16.62
C ARG A 169 17.49 -5.64 -17.99
N SER A 170 18.73 -5.41 -18.41
CA SER A 170 19.22 -5.80 -19.74
C SER A 170 19.35 -7.31 -19.85
N ALA A 171 19.92 -7.94 -18.83
CA ALA A 171 19.99 -9.39 -18.76
C ALA A 171 18.59 -10.04 -18.72
N ALA A 172 17.65 -9.46 -17.96
CA ALA A 172 16.29 -9.95 -17.92
C ALA A 172 15.58 -9.89 -19.30
N LEU A 173 15.80 -8.81 -20.07
CA LEU A 173 15.29 -8.68 -21.44
C LEU A 173 15.88 -9.76 -22.37
N LEU A 174 17.19 -10.03 -22.28
CA LEU A 174 17.84 -11.06 -23.09
C LEU A 174 17.32 -12.47 -22.78
N MET A 175 16.88 -12.70 -21.55
CA MET A 175 16.22 -13.95 -21.14
C MET A 175 14.73 -14.04 -21.54
N GLY A 176 14.22 -13.08 -22.35
CA GLY A 176 12.86 -13.07 -22.84
C GLY A 176 11.82 -12.60 -21.82
N ILE A 177 12.22 -11.98 -20.72
CA ILE A 177 11.30 -11.47 -19.70
C ILE A 177 10.62 -10.21 -20.22
N ASN A 178 9.28 -10.19 -20.16
CA ASN A 178 8.50 -9.01 -20.50
C ASN A 178 8.54 -7.99 -19.34
N ILE A 179 9.46 -7.02 -19.44
CA ILE A 179 9.69 -6.00 -18.42
C ILE A 179 8.44 -5.15 -18.14
N ASP A 180 7.66 -4.80 -19.16
CA ASP A 180 6.43 -4.03 -19.01
C ASP A 180 5.42 -4.75 -18.09
N LYS A 181 5.27 -6.06 -18.29
CA LYS A 181 4.40 -6.89 -17.45
C LYS A 181 4.89 -6.93 -15.99
N ILE A 182 6.20 -7.01 -15.79
CA ILE A 182 6.80 -7.05 -14.44
C ILE A 182 6.64 -5.71 -13.74
N TYR A 183 6.92 -4.61 -14.42
CA TYR A 183 6.77 -3.26 -13.89
C TYR A 183 5.32 -2.98 -13.48
N LYS A 184 4.36 -3.29 -14.36
CA LYS A 184 2.93 -3.19 -14.07
C LYS A 184 2.54 -3.94 -12.79
N LEU A 185 2.95 -5.21 -12.70
CA LEU A 185 2.65 -6.08 -11.56
C LEU A 185 3.29 -5.54 -10.27
N THR A 186 4.55 -5.14 -10.34
CA THR A 186 5.30 -4.59 -9.20
C THR A 186 4.66 -3.31 -8.70
N PHE A 187 4.26 -2.40 -9.60
CA PHE A 187 3.59 -1.16 -9.25
C PHE A 187 2.24 -1.42 -8.60
N ALA A 188 1.41 -2.29 -9.19
CA ALA A 188 0.10 -2.63 -8.63
C ALA A 188 0.20 -3.30 -7.25
N ILE A 189 1.13 -4.25 -7.07
CA ILE A 189 1.38 -4.88 -5.76
C ILE A 189 1.88 -3.84 -4.76
N GLY A 190 2.82 -2.97 -5.16
CA GLY A 190 3.34 -1.92 -4.28
C GLY A 190 2.26 -0.97 -3.77
N ILE A 191 1.27 -0.63 -4.61
CA ILE A 191 0.13 0.22 -4.23
C ILE A 191 -0.85 -0.52 -3.33
N VAL A 192 -1.06 -1.83 -3.53
CA VAL A 192 -1.95 -2.64 -2.67
C VAL A 192 -1.42 -2.74 -1.24
N LEU A 193 -0.11 -2.63 -1.04
CA LEU A 193 0.51 -2.70 0.30
C LEU A 193 0.37 -1.40 1.12
N VAL A 194 -0.24 -0.39 0.55
CA VAL A 194 -0.57 0.88 1.19
C VAL A 194 -1.97 0.85 1.78
#